data_78f2b3cf657580cbc2408bf76a079c50
#
_entry.id   78f2b3cf657580cbc2408bf76a079c50
#
_cell.length_a   1.000
_cell.length_b   1.000
_cell.length_c   1.000
_cell.angle_alpha   90.00
_cell.angle_beta   90.00
_cell.angle_gamma   90.00
#
_symmetry.space_group_name_H-M   'P 1'
#
loop_
_entity.id
_entity.type
_entity.pdbx_description
1 polymer ?
#
loop_
_entity_poly.entity_id
_entity_poly.type
_entity_poly.pdbx_seq_one_letter_code
_entity_poly.pdbx_strand_id
1 'polypeptide(L)'
;MTKTYIVAAKRTAIGKFLGTTLSMTAADLGAAVIKNIIAETGVNPANIDEVIVGNVLSAGQGQGVARQASIKGGIPQEVPAYGINMICGSGMKAVLNGVTAIKSGLANLIIAGGTESMSNAVFYVRNARWGVGTGNTEFVDAVTEGQFRSQPQEMFG
;
A
#
# COMPACT_ATOMS: atom_id res chain seq x y z
N MET A 1 -12.87 8.38 27.22
CA MET A 1 -12.53 7.96 25.83
C MET A 1 -11.11 8.35 25.56
N THR A 2 -10.26 7.43 25.14
CA THR A 2 -8.86 7.69 24.76
C THR A 2 -8.85 8.61 23.55
N LYS A 3 -8.13 9.72 23.62
CA LYS A 3 -7.92 10.63 22.49
C LYS A 3 -6.82 10.08 21.61
N THR A 4 -7.00 10.13 20.29
CA THR A 4 -5.99 9.78 19.30
C THR A 4 -5.53 11.06 18.60
N TYR A 5 -4.24 11.20 18.40
CA TYR A 5 -3.63 12.38 17.79
C TYR A 5 -2.84 11.98 16.54
N ILE A 6 -2.84 12.86 15.54
CA ILE A 6 -1.91 12.79 14.41
C ILE A 6 -0.71 13.65 14.77
N VAL A 7 0.46 13.03 14.93
CA VAL A 7 1.69 13.71 15.35
C VAL A 7 2.61 14.07 14.19
N ALA A 8 2.43 13.41 13.04
CA ALA A 8 3.11 13.76 11.79
C ALA A 8 2.26 13.34 10.60
N ALA A 9 2.39 14.07 9.50
CA ALA A 9 1.74 13.75 8.24
C ALA A 9 2.71 14.09 7.08
N LYS A 10 3.06 13.10 6.28
CA LYS A 10 3.99 13.24 5.15
C LYS A 10 3.43 12.60 3.89
N ARG A 11 3.90 13.12 2.78
CA ARG A 11 3.53 12.64 1.45
C ARG A 11 4.72 12.80 0.50
N THR A 12 4.88 11.89 -0.45
CA THR A 12 5.72 12.11 -1.63
C THR A 12 5.05 13.11 -2.58
N ALA A 13 5.79 13.62 -3.57
CA ALA A 13 5.17 14.21 -4.73
C ALA A 13 4.27 13.18 -5.42
N ILE A 14 3.17 13.65 -6.04
CA ILE A 14 2.35 12.82 -6.92
C ILE A 14 2.95 12.94 -8.32
N GLY A 15 3.51 11.83 -8.81
CA GLY A 15 4.10 11.78 -10.14
C GLY A 15 3.04 11.61 -11.24
N LYS A 16 3.42 12.01 -12.46
CA LYS A 16 2.68 11.65 -13.67
C LYS A 16 2.86 10.15 -13.94
N PHE A 17 1.84 9.50 -14.51
CA PHE A 17 1.96 8.13 -15.01
C PHE A 17 3.16 8.02 -15.99
N LEU A 18 4.00 7.01 -15.81
CA LEU A 18 5.30 6.83 -16.49
C LEU A 18 6.26 8.02 -16.32
N GLY A 19 6.10 8.80 -15.25
CA GLY A 19 6.90 9.99 -14.99
C GLY A 19 8.08 9.77 -14.04
N THR A 20 8.42 10.79 -13.27
CA THR A 20 9.64 10.86 -12.45
C THR A 20 9.77 9.77 -11.38
N THR A 21 8.67 9.16 -10.95
CA THR A 21 8.64 8.08 -9.96
C THR A 21 8.62 6.68 -10.59
N LEU A 22 8.82 6.56 -11.91
CA LEU A 22 8.75 5.30 -12.64
C LEU A 22 9.67 4.20 -12.06
N SER A 23 10.87 4.58 -11.61
CA SER A 23 11.85 3.64 -11.05
C SER A 23 11.56 3.22 -9.60
N MET A 24 10.54 3.79 -8.97
CA MET A 24 10.19 3.53 -7.58
C MET A 24 9.00 2.59 -7.46
N THR A 25 9.18 1.50 -6.72
CA THR A 25 8.07 0.62 -6.36
C THR A 25 7.15 1.30 -5.33
N ALA A 26 5.94 0.76 -5.14
CA ALA A 26 5.05 1.25 -4.07
C ALA A 26 5.70 1.12 -2.69
N ALA A 27 6.50 0.06 -2.47
CA ALA A 27 7.25 -0.10 -1.24
C ALA A 27 8.33 0.97 -1.04
N ASP A 28 9.02 1.40 -2.11
CA ASP A 28 10.04 2.45 -2.03
C ASP A 28 9.43 3.83 -1.72
N LEU A 29 8.29 4.14 -2.34
CA LEU A 29 7.53 5.36 -2.05
C LEU A 29 7.05 5.40 -0.60
N GLY A 30 6.47 4.30 -0.11
CA GLY A 30 6.05 4.15 1.28
C GLY A 30 7.22 4.28 2.26
N ALA A 31 8.34 3.64 1.95
CA ALA A 31 9.55 3.70 2.76
C ALA A 31 10.12 5.13 2.86
N ALA A 32 10.10 5.89 1.77
CA ALA A 32 10.55 7.27 1.77
C ALA A 32 9.72 8.14 2.75
N VAL A 33 8.41 7.94 2.78
CA VAL A 33 7.51 8.63 3.72
C VAL A 33 7.80 8.20 5.16
N ILE A 34 7.93 6.90 5.42
CA ILE A 34 8.23 6.37 6.76
C ILE A 34 9.54 6.94 7.30
N LYS A 35 10.62 6.93 6.49
CA LYS A 35 11.91 7.52 6.87
C LYS A 35 11.79 8.99 7.26
N ASN A 36 11.02 9.76 6.49
CA ASN A 36 10.84 11.19 6.76
C ASN A 36 10.01 11.43 8.03
N ILE A 37 9.00 10.60 8.32
CA ILE A 37 8.24 10.68 9.57
C ILE A 37 9.16 10.43 10.77
N ILE A 38 9.97 9.36 10.73
CA ILE A 38 10.92 9.02 11.79
C ILE A 38 11.92 10.15 11.99
N ALA A 39 12.50 10.67 10.92
CA ALA A 39 13.49 11.75 10.99
C ALA A 39 12.91 13.05 11.57
N GLU A 40 11.68 13.41 11.21
CA GLU A 40 11.02 14.62 11.69
C GLU A 40 10.59 14.52 13.15
N THR A 41 10.02 13.37 13.52
CA THR A 41 9.47 13.19 14.88
C THR A 41 10.53 12.80 15.91
N GLY A 42 11.66 12.26 15.47
CA GLY A 42 12.69 11.70 16.35
C GLY A 42 12.21 10.46 17.13
N VAL A 43 11.07 9.87 16.72
CA VAL A 43 10.54 8.68 17.38
C VAL A 43 11.51 7.50 17.23
N ASN A 44 11.72 6.75 18.30
CA ASN A 44 12.45 5.50 18.19
C ASN A 44 11.59 4.49 17.40
N PRO A 45 12.07 3.98 16.25
CA PRO A 45 11.31 3.04 15.43
C PRO A 45 10.86 1.78 16.18
N ALA A 46 11.58 1.36 17.20
CA ALA A 46 11.22 0.21 18.05
C ALA A 46 9.98 0.48 18.93
N ASN A 47 9.57 1.73 19.10
CA ASN A 47 8.37 2.10 19.87
C ASN A 47 7.10 2.12 18.99
N ILE A 48 7.23 1.84 17.70
CA ILE A 48 6.08 1.74 16.79
C ILE A 48 5.47 0.37 16.96
N ASP A 49 4.19 0.33 17.32
CA ASP A 49 3.47 -0.92 17.58
C ASP A 49 3.06 -1.62 16.27
N GLU A 50 2.76 -0.85 15.21
CA GLU A 50 2.24 -1.41 13.96
C GLU A 50 2.41 -0.45 12.79
N VAL A 51 2.55 -1.01 11.57
CA VAL A 51 2.54 -0.26 10.30
C VAL A 51 1.40 -0.77 9.42
N ILE A 52 0.47 0.12 9.04
CA ILE A 52 -0.71 -0.23 8.24
C ILE A 52 -0.68 0.57 6.94
N VAL A 53 -0.59 -0.11 5.79
CA VAL A 53 -0.47 0.56 4.50
C VAL A 53 -1.55 0.09 3.53
N GLY A 54 -2.32 1.04 3.02
CA GLY A 54 -3.23 0.81 1.90
C GLY A 54 -2.46 0.64 0.59
N ASN A 55 -2.77 -0.42 -0.15
CA ASN A 55 -2.21 -0.66 -1.49
C ASN A 55 -3.19 -1.52 -2.30
N VAL A 56 -3.44 -1.16 -3.54
CA VAL A 56 -4.42 -1.84 -4.40
C VAL A 56 -3.73 -2.77 -5.39
N LEU A 57 -2.77 -2.27 -6.15
CA LEU A 57 -2.10 -2.99 -7.23
C LEU A 57 -0.85 -3.70 -6.69
N SER A 58 -1.04 -4.75 -5.91
CA SER A 58 0.04 -5.47 -5.24
C SER A 58 0.68 -6.57 -6.09
N ALA A 59 0.08 -6.95 -7.21
CA ALA A 59 0.62 -7.98 -8.09
C ALA A 59 2.02 -7.58 -8.64
N GLY A 60 2.93 -8.56 -8.72
CA GLY A 60 4.30 -8.34 -9.20
C GLY A 60 5.24 -7.60 -8.24
N GLN A 61 4.77 -7.17 -7.08
CA GLN A 61 5.56 -6.42 -6.09
C GLN A 61 6.14 -7.28 -4.97
N GLY A 62 6.05 -8.61 -5.08
CA GLY A 62 6.44 -9.54 -4.02
C GLY A 62 5.41 -9.61 -2.90
N GLN A 63 5.80 -10.18 -1.77
CA GLN A 63 4.90 -10.35 -0.64
C GLN A 63 4.88 -9.11 0.25
N GLY A 64 3.66 -8.63 0.58
CA GLY A 64 3.45 -7.64 1.62
C GLY A 64 4.11 -6.29 1.35
N VAL A 65 3.57 -5.49 0.43
CA VAL A 65 4.06 -4.12 0.12
C VAL A 65 4.24 -3.29 1.41
N ALA A 66 3.30 -3.37 2.35
CA ALA A 66 3.41 -2.71 3.65
C ALA A 66 4.63 -3.17 4.45
N ARG A 67 4.88 -4.48 4.49
CA ARG A 67 6.04 -5.06 5.15
C ARG A 67 7.34 -4.58 4.53
N GLN A 68 7.43 -4.59 3.20
CA GLN A 68 8.59 -4.08 2.48
C GLN A 68 8.83 -2.60 2.75
N ALA A 69 7.78 -1.77 2.72
CA ALA A 69 7.87 -0.34 3.02
C ALA A 69 8.34 -0.10 4.46
N SER A 70 7.82 -0.87 5.43
CA SER A 70 8.20 -0.82 6.83
C SER A 70 9.71 -1.08 7.01
N ILE A 71 10.20 -2.21 6.53
CA ILE A 71 11.61 -2.60 6.66
C ILE A 71 12.53 -1.61 5.92
N LYS A 72 12.21 -1.28 4.67
CA LYS A 72 12.97 -0.27 3.90
C LYS A 72 12.91 1.11 4.55
N GLY A 73 11.84 1.40 5.29
CA GLY A 73 11.63 2.63 6.05
C GLY A 73 12.46 2.74 7.32
N GLY A 74 13.11 1.64 7.75
CA GLY A 74 13.93 1.60 8.96
C GLY A 74 13.17 1.15 10.21
N ILE A 75 12.00 0.54 10.05
CA ILE A 75 11.25 -0.07 11.16
C ILE A 75 11.83 -1.46 11.44
N PRO A 76 12.04 -1.82 12.72
CA PRO A 76 12.52 -3.15 13.09
C PRO A 76 11.61 -4.28 12.59
N GLN A 77 12.23 -5.43 12.32
CA GLN A 77 11.51 -6.59 11.79
C GLN A 77 10.48 -7.19 12.75
N GLU A 78 10.60 -6.91 14.04
CA GLU A 78 9.70 -7.36 15.10
C GLU A 78 8.36 -6.60 15.05
N VAL A 79 8.36 -5.38 14.49
CA VAL A 79 7.15 -4.58 14.35
C VAL A 79 6.27 -5.15 13.25
N PRO A 80 5.02 -5.53 13.55
CA PRO A 80 4.11 -6.05 12.53
C PRO A 80 3.76 -4.99 11.50
N ALA A 81 3.64 -5.42 10.24
CA ALA A 81 3.20 -4.56 9.15
C ALA A 81 2.28 -5.32 8.21
N TYR A 82 1.14 -4.75 7.89
CA TYR A 82 0.18 -5.35 6.96
C TYR A 82 -0.44 -4.36 5.99
N GLY A 83 -0.83 -4.89 4.84
CA GLY A 83 -1.52 -4.14 3.80
C GLY A 83 -3.03 -4.32 3.87
N ILE A 84 -3.77 -3.30 3.49
CA ILE A 84 -5.21 -3.38 3.28
C ILE A 84 -5.58 -2.88 1.89
N ASN A 85 -6.64 -3.45 1.35
CA ASN A 85 -7.21 -3.05 0.08
C ASN A 85 -8.71 -2.78 0.23
N MET A 86 -9.08 -1.53 0.05
CA MET A 86 -10.44 -1.03 -0.05
C MET A 86 -10.52 -0.05 -1.23
N ILE A 87 -9.90 -0.45 -2.34
CA ILE A 87 -9.75 0.36 -3.56
C ILE A 87 -9.23 1.76 -3.22
N CYS A 88 -9.79 2.83 -3.77
CA CYS A 88 -9.35 4.22 -3.53
C CYS A 88 -9.43 4.65 -2.05
N GLY A 89 -10.19 3.95 -1.23
CA GLY A 89 -10.33 4.18 0.21
C GLY A 89 -9.26 3.55 1.09
N SER A 90 -8.32 2.77 0.52
CA SER A 90 -7.37 1.94 1.29
C SER A 90 -6.52 2.76 2.27
N GLY A 91 -5.96 3.88 1.83
CA GLY A 91 -5.14 4.74 2.68
C GLY A 91 -5.91 5.33 3.86
N MET A 92 -7.11 5.81 3.62
CA MET A 92 -8.00 6.32 4.69
C MET A 92 -8.41 5.18 5.63
N LYS A 93 -8.69 4.00 5.09
CA LYS A 93 -9.04 2.82 5.91
C LYS A 93 -7.88 2.39 6.80
N ALA A 94 -6.64 2.49 6.33
CA ALA A 94 -5.45 2.25 7.14
C ALA A 94 -5.40 3.20 8.35
N VAL A 95 -5.65 4.49 8.14
CA VAL A 95 -5.71 5.48 9.22
C VAL A 95 -6.82 5.16 10.21
N LEU A 96 -8.02 4.82 9.73
CA LEU A 96 -9.15 4.45 10.60
C LEU A 96 -8.86 3.19 11.41
N ASN A 97 -8.20 2.19 10.84
CA ASN A 97 -7.78 0.99 11.56
C ASN A 97 -6.79 1.35 12.68
N GLY A 98 -5.80 2.22 12.40
CA GLY A 98 -4.87 2.72 13.40
C GLY A 98 -5.57 3.45 14.56
N VAL A 99 -6.53 4.32 14.23
CA VAL A 99 -7.36 5.00 15.26
C VAL A 99 -8.12 3.98 16.12
N THR A 100 -8.67 2.93 15.49
CA THR A 100 -9.41 1.89 16.20
C THR A 100 -8.50 1.09 17.12
N ALA A 101 -7.31 0.70 16.66
CA ALA A 101 -6.35 -0.03 17.47
C ALA A 101 -5.90 0.78 18.71
N ILE A 102 -5.62 2.08 18.53
CA ILE A 102 -5.26 2.96 19.67
C ILE A 102 -6.43 3.11 20.64
N LYS A 103 -7.65 3.34 20.15
CA LYS A 103 -8.84 3.51 21.00
C LYS A 103 -9.21 2.24 21.77
N SER A 104 -8.94 1.08 21.21
CA SER A 104 -9.16 -0.22 21.85
C SER A 104 -8.04 -0.64 22.82
N GLY A 105 -6.96 0.13 22.90
CA GLY A 105 -5.82 -0.17 23.77
C GLY A 105 -4.88 -1.24 23.22
N LEU A 106 -5.01 -1.64 21.95
CA LEU A 106 -4.14 -2.63 21.29
C LEU A 106 -2.81 -2.01 20.84
N ALA A 107 -2.75 -0.70 20.68
CA ALA A 107 -1.55 0.02 20.27
C ALA A 107 -1.53 1.43 20.86
N ASN A 108 -0.33 2.02 20.92
CA ASN A 108 -0.12 3.40 21.36
C ASN A 108 0.41 4.29 20.22
N LEU A 109 1.21 3.71 19.32
CA LEU A 109 1.87 4.43 18.24
C LEU A 109 1.83 3.61 16.95
N ILE A 110 1.21 4.17 15.92
CA ILE A 110 1.00 3.49 14.62
C ILE A 110 1.44 4.40 13.48
N ILE A 111 2.09 3.82 12.49
CA ILE A 111 2.24 4.46 11.18
C ILE A 111 1.14 3.91 10.25
N ALA A 112 0.30 4.80 9.74
CA ALA A 112 -0.80 4.42 8.84
C ALA A 112 -0.87 5.35 7.63
N GLY A 113 -1.15 4.79 6.46
CA GLY A 113 -1.27 5.57 5.23
C GLY A 113 -1.50 4.68 4.01
N GLY A 114 -1.10 5.14 2.84
CA GLY A 114 -1.22 4.38 1.60
C GLY A 114 -0.07 4.67 0.65
N THR A 115 0.18 3.74 -0.25
CA THR A 115 1.18 3.88 -1.31
C THR A 115 0.70 3.15 -2.57
N GLU A 116 1.03 3.70 -3.73
CA GLU A 116 0.70 3.10 -5.02
C GLU A 116 1.75 3.47 -6.06
N SER A 117 2.10 2.53 -6.93
CA SER A 117 2.96 2.78 -8.09
C SER A 117 2.27 2.22 -9.34
N MET A 118 1.35 2.99 -9.90
CA MET A 118 0.55 2.57 -11.05
C MET A 118 1.39 2.32 -12.29
N SER A 119 2.51 3.07 -12.44
CA SER A 119 3.45 2.88 -13.54
C SER A 119 4.17 1.52 -13.52
N ASN A 120 4.20 0.86 -12.36
CA ASN A 120 4.81 -0.46 -12.16
C ASN A 120 3.76 -1.58 -12.04
N ALA A 121 2.49 -1.30 -12.32
CA ALA A 121 1.46 -2.33 -12.38
C ALA A 121 1.76 -3.32 -13.50
N VAL A 122 1.47 -4.59 -13.24
CA VAL A 122 1.79 -5.67 -14.17
C VAL A 122 0.76 -5.81 -15.28
N PHE A 123 1.22 -6.31 -16.43
CA PHE A 123 0.37 -7.03 -17.35
C PHE A 123 0.42 -8.52 -17.01
N TYR A 124 -0.66 -9.24 -17.17
CA TYR A 124 -0.71 -10.68 -16.89
C TYR A 124 -1.48 -11.43 -17.97
N VAL A 125 -1.19 -12.72 -18.07
CA VAL A 125 -1.88 -13.66 -18.95
C VAL A 125 -2.75 -14.57 -18.07
N ARG A 126 -4.05 -14.63 -18.37
CA ARG A 126 -4.98 -15.54 -17.66
C ARG A 126 -4.62 -16.99 -17.97
N ASN A 127 -4.81 -17.83 -16.99
CA ASN A 127 -4.65 -19.29 -17.13
C ASN A 127 -3.24 -19.76 -17.56
N ALA A 128 -2.25 -18.86 -17.69
CA ALA A 128 -0.90 -19.23 -18.12
C ALA A 128 -0.25 -20.32 -17.23
N ARG A 129 -0.63 -20.40 -15.95
CA ARG A 129 -0.14 -21.44 -15.01
C ARG A 129 -0.60 -22.85 -15.41
N TRP A 130 -1.71 -22.99 -16.10
CA TRP A 130 -2.22 -24.28 -16.59
C TRP A 130 -1.80 -24.58 -18.02
N GLY A 131 -0.99 -23.74 -18.59
CA GLY A 131 -0.49 -23.83 -19.97
C GLY A 131 -1.17 -22.84 -20.89
N VAL A 132 -0.40 -22.29 -21.81
CA VAL A 132 -0.93 -21.50 -22.94
C VAL A 132 -1.13 -22.46 -24.09
N GLY A 133 -2.39 -22.72 -24.43
CA GLY A 133 -2.77 -23.63 -25.52
C GLY A 133 -2.45 -23.04 -26.91
N THR A 134 -2.92 -23.72 -27.94
CA THR A 134 -2.79 -23.26 -29.33
C THR A 134 -3.66 -22.02 -29.58
N GLY A 135 -3.14 -21.03 -30.26
CA GLY A 135 -3.84 -19.78 -30.60
C GLY A 135 -3.26 -18.55 -29.90
N ASN A 136 -3.94 -17.42 -30.09
CA ASN A 136 -3.53 -16.15 -29.52
C ASN A 136 -3.86 -16.10 -28.01
N THR A 137 -3.04 -15.33 -27.26
CA THR A 137 -3.31 -14.98 -25.86
C THR A 137 -3.28 -13.48 -25.66
N GLU A 138 -4.03 -13.00 -24.69
CA GLU A 138 -4.14 -11.59 -24.37
C GLU A 138 -3.26 -11.26 -23.15
N PHE A 139 -2.56 -10.12 -23.21
CA PHE A 139 -1.93 -9.48 -22.07
C PHE A 139 -2.94 -8.51 -21.45
N VAL A 140 -3.36 -8.79 -20.23
CA VAL A 140 -4.36 -8.00 -19.52
C VAL A 140 -3.66 -6.95 -18.66
N ASP A 141 -3.98 -5.69 -18.86
CA ASP A 141 -3.48 -4.58 -18.03
C ASP A 141 -4.21 -4.58 -16.68
N ALA A 142 -3.46 -4.81 -15.60
CA ALA A 142 -4.01 -4.85 -14.24
C ALA A 142 -4.63 -3.52 -13.79
N VAL A 143 -4.14 -2.38 -14.30
CA VAL A 143 -4.72 -1.06 -13.99
C VAL A 143 -6.11 -0.94 -14.60
N THR A 144 -6.19 -1.14 -15.90
CA THR A 144 -7.44 -0.99 -16.66
C THR A 144 -8.49 -1.98 -16.19
N GLU A 145 -8.13 -3.26 -16.03
CA GLU A 145 -9.07 -4.27 -15.58
C GLU A 145 -9.57 -4.01 -14.15
N GLY A 146 -8.68 -3.61 -13.25
CA GLY A 146 -9.06 -3.28 -11.88
C GLY A 146 -10.08 -2.14 -11.79
N GLN A 147 -10.00 -1.17 -12.70
CA GLN A 147 -10.97 -0.08 -12.79
C GLN A 147 -12.33 -0.56 -13.31
N PHE A 148 -12.36 -1.42 -14.32
CA PHE A 148 -13.61 -1.85 -14.93
C PHE A 148 -14.36 -2.90 -14.11
N ARG A 149 -13.66 -3.88 -13.53
CA ARG A 149 -14.30 -4.95 -12.75
C ARG A 149 -14.74 -4.56 -11.35
N SER A 150 -14.22 -3.48 -10.81
CA SER A 150 -14.67 -2.97 -9.50
C SER A 150 -15.94 -2.12 -9.60
N GLN A 151 -16.42 -1.82 -10.81
CA GLN A 151 -17.66 -1.07 -11.01
C GLN A 151 -18.85 -2.02 -11.19
N PRO A 152 -20.02 -1.67 -10.66
CA PRO A 152 -21.20 -2.51 -10.75
C PRO A 152 -21.85 -2.52 -12.14
N GLN A 153 -21.07 -2.43 -13.21
CA GLN A 153 -21.58 -2.41 -14.59
C GLN A 153 -22.31 -3.70 -14.99
N GLU A 154 -21.97 -4.82 -14.34
CA GLU A 154 -22.67 -6.08 -14.56
C GLU A 154 -24.03 -6.16 -13.85
N MET A 155 -24.33 -5.18 -12.97
CA MET A 155 -25.64 -5.13 -12.29
C MET A 155 -26.71 -4.37 -13.09
N PHE A 156 -26.33 -3.76 -14.21
CA PHE A 156 -27.23 -2.96 -15.06
C PHE A 156 -27.30 -3.49 -16.51
N GLY A 157 -26.96 -4.76 -16.71
CA GLY A 157 -27.11 -5.43 -17.99
C GLY A 157 -28.54 -5.94 -18.19
#